data_3de1a56c5674f785f7e397738b962158
#
_entry.id   3de1a56c5674f785f7e397738b962158
#
_cell.length_a   1.000
_cell.length_b   1.000
_cell.length_c   1.000
_cell.angle_alpha   90.00
_cell.angle_beta   90.00
_cell.angle_gamma   90.00
#
_symmetry.space_group_name_H-M   'P 1'
#
loop_
_entity.id
_entity.type
_entity.pdbx_description
1 polymer ?
#
loop_
_entity_poly.entity_id
_entity_poly.type
_entity_poly.pdbx_seq_one_letter_code
_entity_poly.pdbx_strand_id
1 'polypeptide(L)' 'MGGVSNKPVTSLLGAAGTAQTMIAPRGIAYAEGESWSARSRSAEIRAGAPLRVVGVEGLELIVEPAAAGDGGAAEG' A
#
# COMPACT_ATOMS: atom_id res chain seq x y z
N MET A 1 0.46 -25.58 6.88
CA MET A 1 0.50 -25.21 6.92
C MET A 1 0.76 -24.55 6.77
N GLY A 2 0.82 -24.51 6.72
CA GLY A 2 0.98 -24.03 6.54
C GLY A 2 1.35 -23.11 6.42
N GLY A 3 1.31 -22.78 6.84
CA GLY A 3 1.53 -21.62 6.91
C GLY A 3 2.28 -20.98 5.99
N VAL A 4 2.62 -21.47 5.27
CA VAL A 4 3.35 -20.84 4.43
C VAL A 4 2.67 -19.89 3.69
N SER A 5 3.03 -18.72 3.72
CA SER A 5 2.41 -17.78 3.04
C SER A 5 3.05 -17.61 1.76
N ASN A 6 2.69 -18.29 0.84
CA ASN A 6 3.21 -18.13 -0.45
C ASN A 6 2.32 -17.33 -1.31
N LYS A 7 1.69 -16.35 -0.74
CA LYS A 7 0.80 -15.51 -1.47
C LYS A 7 1.58 -14.75 -2.52
N PRO A 8 1.22 -14.78 -3.77
CA PRO A 8 1.93 -14.03 -4.76
C PRO A 8 1.69 -12.54 -4.55
N VAL A 9 2.65 -11.75 -4.94
CA VAL A 9 2.54 -10.31 -4.73
C VAL A 9 1.32 -9.77 -5.48
N THR A 10 0.93 -10.40 -6.57
CA THR A 10 -0.22 -9.91 -7.32
C THR A 10 -1.51 -10.03 -6.54
N SER A 11 -1.56 -10.86 -5.52
CA SER A 11 -2.77 -10.97 -4.74
C SER A 11 -2.99 -9.74 -3.88
N LEU A 12 -2.02 -8.85 -3.84
CA LEU A 12 -2.18 -7.61 -3.09
C LEU A 12 -2.91 -6.53 -3.86
N LEU A 13 -3.18 -6.75 -5.15
CA LEU A 13 -3.91 -5.76 -5.90
C LEU A 13 -5.24 -5.47 -5.25
N GLY A 14 -5.53 -4.23 -5.02
CA GLY A 14 -6.76 -3.83 -4.38
C GLY A 14 -6.73 -3.85 -2.88
N ALA A 15 -5.65 -4.32 -2.30
CA ALA A 15 -5.57 -4.42 -0.85
C ALA A 15 -5.40 -3.05 -0.22
N ALA A 16 -5.87 -2.92 0.99
CA ALA A 16 -5.64 -1.71 1.75
C ALA A 16 -4.43 -1.94 2.64
N GLY A 17 -3.67 -0.91 2.88
CA GLY A 17 -2.51 -1.02 3.74
C GLY A 17 -2.17 0.33 4.34
N THR A 18 -0.96 0.43 4.83
CA THR A 18 -0.49 1.64 5.49
C THR A 18 0.91 1.95 5.02
N ALA A 19 1.24 3.21 4.94
CA ALA A 19 2.60 3.58 4.61
C ALA A 19 3.45 3.37 5.86
N GLN A 20 4.42 2.49 5.77
CA GLN A 20 5.28 2.22 6.89
C GLN A 20 6.33 3.32 6.99
N THR A 21 6.78 3.81 5.88
CA THR A 21 7.61 5.00 5.82
C THR A 21 6.94 5.97 4.87
N MET A 22 7.43 7.18 4.81
CA MET A 22 6.94 8.09 3.78
C MET A 22 7.22 7.47 2.41
N ILE A 23 6.30 7.61 1.50
CA ILE A 23 6.45 7.09 0.14
C ILE A 23 6.43 8.28 -0.80
N ALA A 24 7.62 8.69 -1.29
CA ALA A 24 7.71 9.93 -2.04
C ALA A 24 8.88 9.89 -3.02
N PRO A 25 8.77 9.32 -4.14
CA PRO A 25 7.69 8.45 -4.59
C PRO A 25 7.85 7.02 -4.12
N ARG A 26 8.99 6.67 -3.53
CA ARG A 26 9.24 5.32 -3.09
C ARG A 26 9.37 5.23 -1.60
N GLY A 27 9.00 4.11 -1.05
CA GLY A 27 9.11 3.86 0.37
C GLY A 27 8.64 2.45 0.67
N ILE A 28 8.18 2.23 1.88
CA ILE A 28 7.77 0.92 2.33
C ILE A 28 6.30 0.96 2.72
N ALA A 29 5.54 0.04 2.19
CA ALA A 29 4.13 -0.11 2.55
C ALA A 29 3.95 -1.37 3.36
N TYR A 30 3.00 -1.36 4.26
CA TYR A 30 2.67 -2.53 5.06
C TYR A 30 1.28 -2.98 4.64
N ALA A 31 1.19 -4.20 4.15
CA ALA A 31 -0.08 -4.73 3.69
C ALA A 31 -0.09 -6.23 3.87
N GLU A 32 -1.22 -6.76 4.26
CA GLU A 32 -1.38 -8.20 4.42
C GLU A 32 -0.35 -8.79 5.37
N GLY A 33 -0.02 -8.03 6.41
CA GLY A 33 0.89 -8.54 7.42
C GLY A 33 2.37 -8.49 7.07
N GLU A 34 2.72 -7.87 5.98
CA GLU A 34 4.12 -7.81 5.55
C GLU A 34 4.51 -6.45 5.03
N SER A 35 5.80 -6.18 5.04
CA SER A 35 6.32 -4.94 4.49
C SER A 35 6.74 -5.17 3.05
N TRP A 36 6.45 -4.21 2.21
CA TRP A 36 6.71 -4.33 0.78
C TRP A 36 7.33 -3.04 0.27
N SER A 37 8.22 -3.15 -0.71
CA SER A 37 8.68 -1.96 -1.40
C SER A 37 7.49 -1.38 -2.14
N ALA A 38 7.35 -0.08 -2.11
CA ALA A 38 6.19 0.55 -2.72
C ALA A 38 6.58 1.84 -3.42
N ARG A 39 5.81 2.17 -4.42
CA ARG A 39 6.00 3.42 -5.15
C ARG A 39 4.64 4.08 -5.29
N SER A 40 4.58 5.36 -5.00
CA SER A 40 3.34 6.09 -5.12
C SER A 40 3.10 6.45 -6.56
N ARG A 41 1.87 6.27 -7.00
CA ARG A 41 1.49 6.56 -8.34
C ARG A 41 1.20 8.03 -8.54
N SER A 42 0.77 8.69 -7.54
CA SER A 42 0.37 10.07 -7.70
C SER A 42 1.00 10.96 -6.65
N ALA A 43 0.56 10.91 -5.45
CA ALA A 43 0.97 11.87 -4.45
C ALA A 43 1.84 11.24 -3.40
N GLU A 44 2.56 12.09 -2.67
CA GLU A 44 3.32 11.65 -1.53
C GLU A 44 2.41 11.03 -0.51
N ILE A 45 2.83 9.97 0.13
CA ILE A 45 2.05 9.33 1.18
C ILE A 45 2.87 9.40 2.44
N ARG A 46 2.31 9.97 3.48
CA ARG A 46 3.03 10.15 4.73
C ARG A 46 3.06 8.84 5.51
N ALA A 47 4.11 8.68 6.30
CA ALA A 47 4.22 7.50 7.15
C ALA A 47 2.98 7.43 8.02
N GLY A 48 2.41 6.26 8.11
CA GLY A 48 1.21 6.04 8.91
C GLY A 48 -0.10 6.26 8.17
N ALA A 49 -0.03 6.81 6.97
CA ALA A 49 -1.27 7.10 6.25
C ALA A 49 -1.80 5.86 5.55
N PRO A 50 -3.09 5.75 5.41
CA PRO A 50 -3.67 4.59 4.72
C PRO A 50 -3.42 4.69 3.21
N LEU A 51 -3.28 3.55 2.60
CA LEU A 51 -3.04 3.49 1.16
C LEU A 51 -3.75 2.30 0.56
N ARG A 52 -3.79 2.29 -0.74
CA ARG A 52 -4.39 1.18 -1.48
C ARG A 52 -3.42 0.75 -2.56
N VAL A 53 -3.32 -0.54 -2.77
CA VAL A 53 -2.45 -1.08 -3.80
C VAL A 53 -3.23 -1.05 -5.11
N VAL A 54 -2.73 -0.31 -6.08
CA VAL A 54 -3.40 -0.17 -7.36
C VAL A 54 -2.65 -0.85 -8.49
N GLY A 55 -1.47 -1.35 -8.22
CA GLY A 55 -0.72 -2.07 -9.23
C GLY A 55 0.45 -2.80 -8.61
N VAL A 56 1.07 -3.63 -9.40
CA VAL A 56 2.23 -4.38 -8.96
C VAL A 56 3.21 -4.44 -10.11
N GLU A 57 4.46 -4.15 -9.84
CA GLU A 57 5.50 -4.27 -10.85
C GLU A 57 6.62 -5.08 -10.23
N GLY A 58 6.80 -6.31 -10.69
CA GLY A 58 7.78 -7.18 -10.08
C GLY A 58 7.41 -7.40 -8.63
N LEU A 59 8.27 -7.01 -7.72
CA LEU A 59 7.99 -7.14 -6.31
C LEU A 59 7.69 -5.79 -5.66
N GLU A 60 7.48 -4.78 -6.46
CA GLU A 60 7.19 -3.46 -5.95
C GLU A 60 5.70 -3.16 -6.09
N LEU A 61 5.09 -2.68 -5.05
CA LEU A 61 3.67 -2.33 -5.10
C LEU A 61 3.52 -0.91 -5.60
N ILE A 62 2.52 -0.70 -6.45
CA ILE A 62 2.17 0.65 -6.88
C ILE A 62 0.98 1.03 -6.01
N VAL A 63 1.10 2.11 -5.30
CA VAL A 63 0.09 2.49 -4.31
C VAL A 63 -0.38 3.91 -4.51
N GLU A 64 -1.48 4.24 -3.88
CA GLU A 64 -1.94 5.61 -3.84
C GLU A 64 -2.65 5.84 -2.51
N PRO A 65 -2.77 7.08 -2.08
CA PRO A 65 -3.41 7.37 -0.81
C PRO A 65 -4.85 6.90 -0.84
N ALA A 66 -5.23 6.15 0.19
CA ALA A 66 -6.56 5.63 0.21
C ALA A 66 -7.53 6.57 0.81
N ALA A 67 -7.10 7.33 1.66
CA ALA A 67 -8.00 8.11 2.35
C ALA A 67 -8.59 9.15 1.70
N ALA A 68 -8.21 9.25 0.69
CA ALA A 68 -8.77 10.22 0.11
C ALA A 68 -10.00 10.13 0.59
N GLY A 69 -10.23 9.59 0.48
CA GLY A 69 -11.28 9.61 0.81
C GLY A 69 -11.55 9.61 2.00
N ASP A 70 -11.47 9.36 2.12
CA ASP A 70 -11.86 9.25 3.02
C ASP A 70 -11.88 10.08 3.63
N GLY A 71 -11.64 10.19 3.51
CA GLY A 71 -11.76 10.79 4.02
C GLY A 71 -12.40 11.48 4.09
N GLY A 72 -12.26 11.76 3.83
CA GLY A 72 -12.87 12.32 3.94
C GLY A 72 -13.72 12.16 4.32
N ALA A 73 -13.77 11.73 4.09
CA ALA A 73 -14.54 11.62 4.29
C ALA A 73 -14.97 11.76 5.16
N ALA A 74 -14.86 11.68 5.36
CA ALA A 74 -15.26 11.74 6.03
C ALA A 74 -15.70 12.53 6.48
N GLU A 75 -15.70 12.74 6.33
CA GLU A 75 -16.09 13.32 6.65
C GLU A 75 -16.64 13.50 6.68
N GLY A 76 -16.48 13.31 6.60
CA GLY A 76 -17.16 13.49 6.55
C GLY A 76 -17.52 13.57 6.66
#